data_b621cb74c0d8a54b72d29224877ac5d2
#
_entry.id   b621cb74c0d8a54b72d29224877ac5d2
#
_cell.length_a   1.000
_cell.length_b   1.000
_cell.length_c   1.000
_cell.angle_alpha   90.00
_cell.angle_beta   90.00
_cell.angle_gamma   90.00
#
_symmetry.space_group_name_H-M   'P 1'
#
loop_
_entity.id
_entity.type
_entity.pdbx_description
1 polymer ?
#
loop_
_entity_poly.entity_id
_entity_poly.type
_entity_poly.pdbx_seq_one_letter_code
_entity_poly.pdbx_strand_id
1 'polypeptide(L)'
;SYIDKTVCNLSSVMTTLRLSGSNNVVKNNTLHKTAASSTLNSGNNAIIEYNNLSESGYLQSDGALIHCMVSQQTDVKVRYNWVHDTIKYGIRFDGDGDGHDGYIHHNIGWNCEGGIMVKGGILDENLQTVGGHYVYNNTIFNSSDKNDIIILNNQKGVNINYGSVCINNLAEKISGHRSDLIDLETWIVDLNNFTPQNVEDYLLNVNENDYRPI
;
A
#
# COMPACT_ATOMS: atom_id res chain seq x y z
N SER A 1 -3.36 21.18 1.12
CA SER A 1 -4.73 21.13 0.55
C SER A 1 -5.60 20.18 1.35
N TYR A 2 -6.87 20.47 1.46
CA TYR A 2 -7.88 19.63 2.11
C TYR A 2 -8.98 19.31 1.09
N ILE A 3 -9.28 18.03 0.89
CA ILE A 3 -10.34 17.55 0.01
C ILE A 3 -11.28 16.67 0.82
N ASP A 4 -12.51 17.07 0.92
CA ASP A 4 -13.55 16.36 1.68
C ASP A 4 -14.79 16.12 0.82
N LYS A 5 -15.44 14.96 1.02
CA LYS A 5 -16.72 14.59 0.41
C LYS A 5 -16.77 14.73 -1.11
N THR A 6 -15.75 14.30 -1.80
CA THR A 6 -15.78 14.31 -3.26
C THR A 6 -16.85 13.37 -3.80
N VAL A 7 -17.67 13.88 -4.69
CA VAL A 7 -18.68 13.08 -5.39
C VAL A 7 -18.01 12.38 -6.56
N CYS A 8 -18.20 11.08 -6.69
CA CYS A 8 -17.75 10.36 -7.86
C CYS A 8 -18.90 9.63 -8.56
N ASN A 9 -18.66 9.36 -9.81
CA ASN A 9 -19.50 8.57 -10.67
C ASN A 9 -19.35 7.07 -10.35
N LEU A 10 -20.33 6.24 -10.56
CA LEU A 10 -20.40 4.82 -10.19
C LEU A 10 -19.57 3.88 -11.08
N SER A 11 -18.57 4.35 -11.81
CA SER A 11 -17.73 3.45 -12.61
C SER A 11 -16.61 2.81 -11.79
N SER A 12 -16.21 1.61 -12.16
CA SER A 12 -15.34 0.72 -11.38
C SER A 12 -13.89 1.17 -11.18
N VAL A 13 -13.46 2.30 -11.71
CA VAL A 13 -12.06 2.76 -11.61
C VAL A 13 -12.02 4.28 -11.43
N MET A 14 -12.66 4.75 -10.39
CA MET A 14 -12.67 6.20 -10.08
C MET A 14 -11.60 6.54 -9.06
N THR A 15 -10.90 7.63 -9.32
CA THR A 15 -9.91 8.20 -8.41
C THR A 15 -10.31 9.62 -8.07
N THR A 16 -10.29 9.98 -6.81
CA THR A 16 -10.63 11.33 -6.35
C THR A 16 -9.60 12.36 -6.83
N LEU A 17 -8.32 12.05 -6.66
CA LEU A 17 -7.21 12.87 -7.15
C LEU A 17 -6.31 12.02 -8.04
N ARG A 18 -6.43 12.22 -9.35
CA ARG A 18 -5.58 11.55 -10.33
C ARG A 18 -4.63 12.54 -10.99
N LEU A 19 -3.35 12.28 -10.88
CA LEU A 19 -2.30 13.05 -11.54
C LEU A 19 -1.76 12.24 -12.70
N SER A 20 -1.94 12.76 -13.91
CA SER A 20 -1.43 12.13 -15.14
C SER A 20 0.03 12.50 -15.37
N GLY A 21 0.74 11.66 -16.11
CA GLY A 21 2.15 11.86 -16.40
C GLY A 21 3.08 11.28 -15.33
N SER A 22 4.31 11.72 -15.30
CA SER A 22 5.35 11.26 -14.39
C SER A 22 5.99 12.42 -13.62
N ASN A 23 6.82 12.08 -12.63
CA ASN A 23 7.55 13.05 -11.79
C ASN A 23 6.64 13.97 -10.93
N ASN A 24 5.43 13.53 -10.64
CA ASN A 24 4.52 14.27 -9.78
C ASN A 24 4.99 14.25 -8.32
N VAL A 25 4.75 15.34 -7.61
CA VAL A 25 4.99 15.41 -6.16
C VAL A 25 3.68 15.76 -5.46
N VAL A 26 3.26 14.86 -4.56
CA VAL A 26 2.07 15.05 -3.74
C VAL A 26 2.49 15.02 -2.28
N LYS A 27 2.44 16.16 -1.62
CA LYS A 27 2.89 16.26 -0.22
C LYS A 27 2.09 17.24 0.62
N ASN A 28 2.07 16.97 1.92
CA ASN A 28 1.44 17.83 2.92
C ASN A 28 -0.05 18.09 2.63
N ASN A 29 -0.76 17.06 2.18
CA ASN A 29 -2.20 17.15 1.92
C ASN A 29 -2.97 16.31 2.93
N THR A 30 -4.19 16.73 3.20
CA THR A 30 -5.20 15.92 3.87
C THR A 30 -6.31 15.61 2.87
N LEU A 31 -6.56 14.32 2.64
CA LEU A 31 -7.62 13.81 1.78
C LEU A 31 -8.53 12.91 2.62
N HIS A 32 -9.75 13.34 2.82
CA HIS A 32 -10.66 12.76 3.79
C HIS A 32 -12.07 12.60 3.23
N LYS A 33 -12.76 11.50 3.60
CA LYS A 33 -14.13 11.20 3.17
C LYS A 33 -14.33 11.21 1.65
N THR A 34 -13.49 10.46 0.96
CA THR A 34 -13.57 10.34 -0.49
C THR A 34 -14.48 9.18 -0.89
N ALA A 35 -15.35 9.41 -1.87
CA ALA A 35 -16.32 8.41 -2.30
C ALA A 35 -15.76 7.40 -3.32
N ALA A 36 -14.68 7.76 -3.99
CA ALA A 36 -14.07 6.95 -5.04
C ALA A 36 -13.43 5.67 -4.53
N SER A 37 -13.24 4.70 -5.40
CA SER A 37 -12.48 3.48 -5.10
C SER A 37 -11.03 3.77 -4.73
N SER A 38 -10.44 4.78 -5.35
CA SER A 38 -9.09 5.26 -5.02
C SER A 38 -9.13 6.73 -4.62
N THR A 39 -8.42 7.07 -3.56
CA THR A 39 -8.33 8.47 -3.15
C THR A 39 -7.27 9.20 -3.98
N LEU A 40 -6.06 8.67 -4.03
CA LEU A 40 -4.93 9.24 -4.75
C LEU A 40 -4.34 8.23 -5.74
N ASN A 41 -4.15 8.64 -6.97
CA ASN A 41 -3.40 7.91 -7.98
C ASN A 41 -2.40 8.85 -8.65
N SER A 42 -1.18 8.39 -8.89
CA SER A 42 -0.10 9.15 -9.52
C SER A 42 0.65 8.29 -10.54
N GLY A 43 1.37 8.93 -11.46
CA GLY A 43 2.16 8.24 -12.47
C GLY A 43 3.55 7.83 -11.99
N ASN A 44 4.38 7.33 -12.89
CA ASN A 44 5.75 6.88 -12.62
C ASN A 44 6.63 8.01 -12.06
N ASN A 45 7.69 7.64 -11.36
CA ASN A 45 8.63 8.57 -10.71
C ASN A 45 7.95 9.56 -9.74
N ALA A 46 6.77 9.25 -9.25
CA ALA A 46 6.07 10.13 -8.34
C ALA A 46 6.62 10.03 -6.92
N ILE A 47 6.52 11.13 -6.19
CA ILE A 47 6.80 11.20 -4.76
C ILE A 47 5.49 11.55 -4.04
N ILE A 48 5.03 10.64 -3.20
CA ILE A 48 3.82 10.78 -2.39
C ILE A 48 4.27 10.74 -0.92
N GLU A 49 4.32 11.91 -0.27
CA GLU A 49 4.91 12.00 1.07
C GLU A 49 4.21 13.00 1.99
N TYR A 50 4.26 12.71 3.29
CA TYR A 50 3.71 13.58 4.34
C TYR A 50 2.23 13.92 4.12
N ASN A 51 1.45 12.99 3.60
CA ASN A 51 0.01 13.16 3.45
C ASN A 51 -0.74 12.40 4.54
N ASN A 52 -1.93 12.88 4.87
CA ASN A 52 -2.89 12.18 5.71
C ASN A 52 -4.12 11.82 4.86
N LEU A 53 -4.34 10.53 4.63
CA LEU A 53 -5.43 10.03 3.81
C LEU A 53 -6.33 9.09 4.63
N SER A 54 -7.62 9.36 4.62
CA SER A 54 -8.56 8.55 5.40
C SER A 54 -9.96 8.50 4.81
N GLU A 55 -10.73 7.51 5.24
CA GLU A 55 -12.15 7.34 4.96
C GLU A 55 -12.48 7.40 3.48
N SER A 56 -12.19 6.34 2.72
CA SER A 56 -12.51 6.24 1.29
C SER A 56 -13.43 5.07 0.97
N GLY A 57 -13.88 5.01 -0.27
CA GLY A 57 -14.59 3.86 -0.82
C GLY A 57 -16.09 3.83 -0.52
N TYR A 58 -16.70 4.90 -0.08
CA TYR A 58 -18.12 4.92 0.31
C TYR A 58 -19.11 4.58 -0.81
N LEU A 59 -18.78 4.87 -2.05
CA LEU A 59 -19.64 4.53 -3.19
C LEU A 59 -19.11 3.36 -4.01
N GLN A 60 -17.80 3.11 -3.96
CA GLN A 60 -17.17 2.03 -4.69
C GLN A 60 -15.89 1.62 -3.95
N SER A 61 -15.76 0.37 -3.57
CA SER A 61 -14.77 -0.12 -2.61
C SER A 61 -13.57 -0.85 -3.22
N ASP A 62 -13.45 -1.00 -4.55
CA ASP A 62 -12.28 -1.65 -5.14
C ASP A 62 -11.14 -0.66 -5.38
N GLY A 63 -10.24 -0.56 -4.43
CA GLY A 63 -9.11 0.37 -4.53
C GLY A 63 -8.27 0.51 -3.26
N ALA A 64 -7.78 1.70 -3.03
CA ALA A 64 -6.95 2.06 -1.88
C ALA A 64 -6.95 3.57 -1.63
N LEU A 65 -6.49 3.99 -0.46
CA LEU A 65 -6.22 5.41 -0.23
C LEU A 65 -5.11 5.91 -1.17
N ILE A 66 -4.00 5.19 -1.29
CA ILE A 66 -2.97 5.42 -2.31
C ILE A 66 -2.94 4.20 -3.23
N HIS A 67 -3.29 4.39 -4.50
CA HIS A 67 -3.43 3.31 -5.46
C HIS A 67 -2.58 3.55 -6.71
N CYS A 68 -1.53 2.78 -6.88
CA CYS A 68 -0.68 2.76 -8.07
C CYS A 68 -1.07 1.59 -8.97
N MET A 69 -1.62 1.89 -10.13
CA MET A 69 -2.12 0.89 -11.08
C MET A 69 -1.00 0.40 -12.01
N VAL A 70 -1.30 -0.60 -12.82
CA VAL A 70 -0.38 -1.42 -13.64
C VAL A 70 0.81 -0.67 -14.25
N SER A 71 0.61 0.43 -14.92
CA SER A 71 1.68 1.16 -15.61
C SER A 71 2.23 2.37 -14.83
N GLN A 72 1.97 2.44 -13.52
CA GLN A 72 2.21 3.65 -12.73
C GLN A 72 2.95 3.36 -11.42
N GLN A 73 3.87 2.41 -11.44
CA GLN A 73 4.56 1.95 -10.24
C GLN A 73 6.07 2.17 -10.27
N THR A 74 6.66 2.34 -11.45
CA THR A 74 8.11 2.44 -11.61
C THR A 74 8.65 3.71 -10.94
N ASP A 75 9.62 3.52 -10.05
CA ASP A 75 10.27 4.58 -9.26
C ASP A 75 9.29 5.44 -8.40
N VAL A 76 8.09 4.96 -8.16
CA VAL A 76 7.14 5.65 -7.28
C VAL A 76 7.60 5.49 -5.83
N LYS A 77 7.67 6.59 -5.10
CA LYS A 77 8.03 6.63 -3.68
C LYS A 77 6.82 7.05 -2.85
N VAL A 78 6.28 6.11 -2.09
CA VAL A 78 5.20 6.34 -1.13
C VAL A 78 5.80 6.29 0.27
N ARG A 79 5.93 7.43 0.92
CA ARG A 79 6.65 7.50 2.19
C ARG A 79 6.15 8.57 3.14
N TYR A 80 6.31 8.33 4.44
CA TYR A 80 5.94 9.27 5.51
C TYR A 80 4.46 9.70 5.44
N ASN A 81 3.58 8.83 4.94
CA ASN A 81 2.15 9.11 4.91
C ASN A 81 1.45 8.42 6.08
N TRP A 82 0.33 8.99 6.49
CA TRP A 82 -0.67 8.31 7.29
C TRP A 82 -1.82 7.88 6.38
N VAL A 83 -2.18 6.59 6.48
CA VAL A 83 -3.27 5.97 5.70
C VAL A 83 -4.14 5.17 6.67
N HIS A 84 -5.39 5.58 6.85
CA HIS A 84 -6.18 5.01 7.91
C HIS A 84 -7.70 5.06 7.69
N ASP A 85 -8.42 4.29 8.51
CA ASP A 85 -9.89 4.29 8.58
C ASP A 85 -10.55 4.12 7.20
N THR A 86 -10.21 3.09 6.46
CA THR A 86 -10.79 2.83 5.14
C THR A 86 -11.33 1.41 5.01
N ILE A 87 -12.41 1.27 4.24
CA ILE A 87 -13.05 -0.02 3.95
C ILE A 87 -12.31 -0.82 2.86
N LYS A 88 -11.10 -0.43 2.49
CA LYS A 88 -10.23 -1.14 1.54
C LYS A 88 -8.76 -1.02 1.97
N TYR A 89 -7.83 -1.03 1.04
CA TYR A 89 -6.40 -0.95 1.35
C TYR A 89 -5.96 0.47 1.68
N GLY A 90 -5.00 0.59 2.58
CA GLY A 90 -4.28 1.84 2.80
C GLY A 90 -3.44 2.21 1.58
N ILE A 91 -2.50 1.34 1.20
CA ILE A 91 -1.63 1.50 0.03
C ILE A 91 -1.73 0.25 -0.83
N ARG A 92 -1.91 0.41 -2.14
CA ARG A 92 -1.98 -0.71 -3.07
C ARG A 92 -1.18 -0.44 -4.33
N PHE A 93 -0.20 -1.30 -4.59
CA PHE A 93 0.46 -1.41 -5.88
C PHE A 93 -0.18 -2.57 -6.64
N ASP A 94 -0.97 -2.26 -7.66
CA ASP A 94 -1.84 -3.19 -8.35
C ASP A 94 -1.34 -3.47 -9.77
N GLY A 95 -0.18 -4.07 -9.87
CA GLY A 95 0.58 -4.22 -11.09
C GLY A 95 0.18 -5.40 -11.98
N ASP A 96 -0.65 -6.32 -11.53
CA ASP A 96 -0.98 -7.58 -12.22
C ASP A 96 0.26 -8.33 -12.79
N GLY A 97 1.45 -8.09 -12.19
CA GLY A 97 2.72 -8.68 -12.60
C GLY A 97 3.69 -7.73 -13.33
N ASP A 98 3.22 -6.60 -13.85
CA ASP A 98 4.06 -5.67 -14.62
C ASP A 98 4.71 -4.56 -13.77
N GLY A 99 4.29 -4.40 -12.51
CA GLY A 99 4.81 -3.37 -11.64
C GLY A 99 6.17 -3.72 -11.04
N HIS A 100 7.10 -2.76 -11.00
CA HIS A 100 8.43 -2.93 -10.44
C HIS A 100 9.02 -1.61 -9.94
N ASP A 101 10.11 -1.70 -9.16
CA ASP A 101 10.91 -0.58 -8.66
C ASP A 101 10.11 0.52 -7.94
N GLY A 102 9.00 0.15 -7.31
CA GLY A 102 8.25 1.05 -6.44
C GLY A 102 8.69 0.90 -4.99
N TYR A 103 8.68 1.98 -4.24
CA TYR A 103 9.17 2.07 -2.87
C TYR A 103 8.06 2.50 -1.92
N ILE A 104 7.73 1.66 -0.95
CA ILE A 104 6.74 1.94 0.10
C ILE A 104 7.47 1.90 1.44
N HIS A 105 7.70 3.05 2.06
CA HIS A 105 8.48 3.07 3.30
C HIS A 105 8.13 4.21 4.26
N HIS A 106 8.38 3.96 5.54
CA HIS A 106 8.14 4.93 6.61
C HIS A 106 6.70 5.46 6.63
N ASN A 107 5.73 4.64 6.21
CA ASN A 107 4.32 4.99 6.34
C ASN A 107 3.75 4.39 7.63
N ILE A 108 2.71 5.02 8.14
CA ILE A 108 1.91 4.49 9.24
C ILE A 108 0.51 4.25 8.70
N GLY A 109 -0.03 3.03 8.93
CA GLY A 109 -1.38 2.67 8.49
C GLY A 109 -2.13 1.89 9.55
N TRP A 110 -3.41 2.22 9.74
CA TRP A 110 -4.25 1.53 10.72
C TRP A 110 -5.74 1.56 10.35
N ASN A 111 -6.52 0.65 10.94
CA ASN A 111 -7.97 0.55 10.72
C ASN A 111 -8.35 0.48 9.23
N CYS A 112 -7.57 -0.17 8.40
CA CYS A 112 -7.91 -0.45 7.02
C CYS A 112 -8.51 -1.86 6.88
N GLU A 113 -9.19 -2.17 5.79
CA GLU A 113 -9.53 -3.58 5.48
C GLU A 113 -8.25 -4.41 5.33
N GLY A 114 -7.23 -3.86 4.67
CA GLY A 114 -5.85 -4.32 4.61
C GLY A 114 -4.90 -3.13 4.53
N GLY A 115 -3.69 -3.24 5.07
CA GLY A 115 -2.75 -2.12 5.12
C GLY A 115 -2.06 -1.84 3.79
N ILE A 116 -0.98 -2.55 3.51
CA ILE A 116 -0.22 -2.46 2.25
C ILE A 116 -0.44 -3.73 1.42
N MET A 117 -0.75 -3.58 0.14
CA MET A 117 -0.82 -4.71 -0.78
C MET A 117 0.00 -4.45 -2.04
N VAL A 118 0.87 -5.39 -2.39
CA VAL A 118 1.79 -5.30 -3.52
C VAL A 118 1.57 -6.45 -4.49
N LYS A 119 1.40 -6.11 -5.76
CA LYS A 119 1.41 -7.03 -6.89
C LYS A 119 2.39 -6.52 -7.94
N GLY A 120 3.39 -7.26 -8.26
CA GLY A 120 4.37 -6.86 -9.26
C GLY A 120 5.48 -7.90 -9.45
N GLY A 121 6.38 -7.61 -10.37
CA GLY A 121 7.58 -8.43 -10.58
C GLY A 121 7.31 -9.87 -10.98
N ILE A 122 7.02 -10.15 -12.25
CA ILE A 122 7.05 -11.50 -12.81
C ILE A 122 8.43 -11.82 -13.40
N LEU A 123 8.70 -13.10 -13.64
CA LEU A 123 9.80 -13.50 -14.53
C LEU A 123 9.35 -13.25 -15.96
N ASP A 124 10.21 -12.62 -16.76
CA ASP A 124 10.00 -12.52 -18.19
C ASP A 124 10.22 -13.88 -18.90
N GLU A 125 9.94 -13.94 -20.19
CA GLU A 125 10.11 -15.15 -21.01
C GLU A 125 11.56 -15.69 -21.06
N ASN A 126 12.55 -14.86 -20.68
CA ASN A 126 13.96 -15.22 -20.59
C ASN A 126 14.36 -15.62 -19.17
N LEU A 127 13.39 -15.79 -18.25
CA LEU A 127 13.61 -16.05 -16.83
C LEU A 127 14.40 -14.94 -16.11
N GLN A 128 14.33 -13.72 -16.63
CA GLN A 128 14.89 -12.55 -15.98
C GLN A 128 13.82 -11.91 -15.07
N THR A 129 14.18 -11.57 -13.86
CA THR A 129 13.31 -10.83 -12.97
C THR A 129 13.07 -9.44 -13.50
N VAL A 130 11.84 -9.05 -13.64
CA VAL A 130 11.43 -7.69 -14.04
C VAL A 130 11.55 -6.70 -12.88
N GLY A 131 12.30 -7.02 -11.85
CA GLY A 131 12.40 -6.22 -10.64
C GLY A 131 11.17 -6.41 -9.72
N GLY A 132 11.38 -6.17 -8.44
CA GLY A 132 10.30 -6.21 -7.45
C GLY A 132 10.01 -4.82 -6.89
N HIS A 133 9.21 -4.79 -5.85
CA HIS A 133 8.93 -3.60 -5.07
C HIS A 133 9.68 -3.67 -3.72
N TYR A 134 9.91 -2.51 -3.12
CA TYR A 134 10.61 -2.37 -1.85
C TYR A 134 9.65 -1.86 -0.78
N VAL A 135 9.32 -2.71 0.19
CA VAL A 135 8.43 -2.41 1.32
C VAL A 135 9.24 -2.47 2.61
N TYR A 136 9.52 -1.33 3.21
CA TYR A 136 10.40 -1.31 4.38
C TYR A 136 10.12 -0.17 5.37
N ASN A 137 10.43 -0.43 6.63
CA ASN A 137 10.27 0.55 7.72
C ASN A 137 8.84 1.13 7.81
N ASN A 138 7.82 0.35 7.52
CA ASN A 138 6.44 0.77 7.70
C ASN A 138 5.91 0.25 9.05
N THR A 139 4.96 0.95 9.62
CA THR A 139 4.18 0.52 10.79
C THR A 139 2.73 0.38 10.36
N ILE A 140 2.22 -0.86 10.31
CA ILE A 140 0.87 -1.18 9.84
C ILE A 140 0.20 -2.08 10.86
N PHE A 141 -1.02 -1.75 11.27
CA PHE A 141 -1.71 -2.52 12.29
C PHE A 141 -3.24 -2.39 12.21
N ASN A 142 -3.90 -3.28 12.94
CA ASN A 142 -5.34 -3.26 13.12
C ASN A 142 -6.12 -3.35 11.80
N SER A 143 -5.66 -4.20 10.88
CA SER A 143 -6.39 -4.50 9.63
C SER A 143 -7.60 -5.39 9.91
N SER A 144 -8.76 -5.02 9.39
CA SER A 144 -10.04 -5.62 9.79
C SER A 144 -10.36 -6.97 9.13
N ASP A 145 -9.93 -7.21 7.90
CA ASP A 145 -10.30 -8.42 7.13
C ASP A 145 -9.13 -9.03 6.34
N LYS A 146 -8.17 -8.23 5.91
CA LYS A 146 -6.96 -8.68 5.19
C LYS A 146 -5.74 -8.60 6.10
N ASN A 147 -4.62 -9.10 5.62
CA ASN A 147 -3.35 -8.95 6.32
C ASN A 147 -2.83 -7.50 6.25
N ASP A 148 -1.98 -7.13 7.20
CA ASP A 148 -1.46 -5.76 7.29
C ASP A 148 -0.50 -5.43 6.16
N ILE A 149 0.44 -6.33 5.87
CA ILE A 149 1.34 -6.21 4.72
C ILE A 149 1.21 -7.47 3.88
N ILE A 150 0.90 -7.27 2.61
CA ILE A 150 0.64 -8.33 1.64
C ILE A 150 1.59 -8.18 0.47
N ILE A 151 2.55 -9.09 0.36
CA ILE A 151 3.39 -9.25 -0.83
C ILE A 151 2.92 -10.50 -1.54
N LEU A 152 1.98 -10.38 -2.47
CA LEU A 152 1.31 -11.54 -3.04
C LEU A 152 2.28 -12.53 -3.69
N ASN A 153 2.26 -13.78 -3.27
CA ASN A 153 3.05 -14.86 -3.87
C ASN A 153 2.62 -15.18 -5.30
N ASN A 154 1.32 -15.11 -5.55
CA ASN A 154 0.78 -15.36 -6.88
C ASN A 154 -0.47 -14.51 -7.17
N GLN A 155 -0.77 -14.36 -8.47
CA GLN A 155 -1.99 -13.74 -8.97
C GLN A 155 -2.57 -14.64 -10.09
N LYS A 156 -3.80 -15.13 -9.90
CA LYS A 156 -4.48 -16.01 -10.86
C LYS A 156 -3.65 -17.24 -11.28
N GLY A 157 -2.92 -17.84 -10.32
CA GLY A 157 -2.08 -19.02 -10.58
C GLY A 157 -0.69 -18.69 -11.17
N VAL A 158 -0.35 -17.44 -11.35
CA VAL A 158 0.99 -16.99 -11.78
C VAL A 158 1.76 -16.46 -10.59
N ASN A 159 2.97 -16.93 -10.40
CA ASN A 159 3.87 -16.40 -9.37
C ASN A 159 4.31 -14.99 -9.72
N ILE A 160 4.29 -14.10 -8.77
CA ILE A 160 4.62 -12.68 -8.91
C ILE A 160 5.54 -12.20 -7.78
N ASN A 161 5.90 -10.93 -7.80
CA ASN A 161 6.77 -10.28 -6.81
C ASN A 161 8.20 -10.88 -6.75
N TYR A 162 8.70 -11.40 -7.86
CA TYR A 162 10.10 -11.82 -7.95
C TYR A 162 11.04 -10.65 -7.68
N GLY A 163 11.97 -10.84 -6.73
CA GLY A 163 12.91 -9.82 -6.32
C GLY A 163 12.30 -8.68 -5.47
N SER A 164 11.05 -8.81 -5.03
CA SER A 164 10.49 -7.88 -4.05
C SER A 164 11.17 -8.03 -2.68
N VAL A 165 11.21 -6.94 -1.95
CA VAL A 165 11.88 -6.82 -0.65
C VAL A 165 10.89 -6.36 0.40
N CYS A 166 10.74 -7.11 1.49
CA CYS A 166 9.92 -6.80 2.66
C CYS A 166 10.81 -6.86 3.91
N ILE A 167 11.26 -5.71 4.41
CA ILE A 167 12.23 -5.68 5.52
C ILE A 167 11.94 -4.60 6.55
N ASN A 168 12.31 -4.87 7.80
CA ASN A 168 12.21 -3.91 8.91
C ASN A 168 10.81 -3.29 9.09
N ASN A 169 9.76 -3.99 8.76
CA ASN A 169 8.40 -3.49 9.01
C ASN A 169 7.93 -3.93 10.40
N LEU A 170 7.06 -3.13 10.99
CA LEU A 170 6.30 -3.44 12.19
C LEU A 170 4.83 -3.64 11.77
N ALA A 171 4.32 -4.87 11.91
CA ALA A 171 2.95 -5.21 11.51
C ALA A 171 2.47 -6.45 12.27
N GLU A 172 1.17 -6.62 12.49
CA GLU A 172 0.64 -7.82 13.14
C GLU A 172 0.69 -9.03 12.21
N LYS A 173 0.47 -8.81 10.91
CA LYS A 173 0.39 -9.89 9.91
C LYS A 173 1.08 -9.50 8.61
N ILE A 174 2.13 -10.21 8.25
CA ILE A 174 2.80 -10.12 6.94
C ILE A 174 2.56 -11.42 6.20
N SER A 175 2.11 -11.38 4.95
CA SER A 175 1.69 -12.60 4.25
C SER A 175 1.86 -12.52 2.73
N GLY A 176 2.05 -13.69 2.12
CA GLY A 176 1.98 -13.92 0.67
C GLY A 176 0.56 -14.02 0.12
N HIS A 177 -0.46 -13.92 0.96
CA HIS A 177 -1.87 -14.02 0.60
C HIS A 177 -2.70 -12.88 1.22
N ARG A 178 -3.85 -12.58 0.64
CA ARG A 178 -4.67 -11.43 1.09
C ARG A 178 -5.27 -11.61 2.48
N SER A 179 -5.86 -12.77 2.74
CA SER A 179 -6.61 -13.03 3.98
C SER A 179 -6.00 -14.15 4.81
N ASP A 180 -5.46 -15.19 4.16
CA ASP A 180 -4.80 -16.28 4.84
C ASP A 180 -3.37 -15.87 5.22
N LEU A 181 -2.91 -16.32 6.37
CA LEU A 181 -1.53 -16.11 6.78
C LEU A 181 -0.65 -17.18 6.11
N ILE A 182 -0.05 -16.81 4.99
CA ILE A 182 0.84 -17.67 4.18
C ILE A 182 2.21 -17.00 4.11
N ASP A 183 3.26 -17.74 4.38
CA ASP A 183 4.64 -17.25 4.32
C ASP A 183 4.97 -16.68 2.94
N LEU A 184 5.86 -15.71 2.91
CA LEU A 184 6.40 -15.17 1.68
C LEU A 184 7.27 -16.21 0.99
N GLU A 185 7.18 -16.31 -0.31
CA GLU A 185 7.96 -17.25 -1.10
C GLU A 185 9.45 -16.87 -1.16
N THR A 186 10.30 -17.85 -1.39
CA THR A 186 11.77 -17.70 -1.31
C THR A 186 12.38 -16.72 -2.31
N TRP A 187 11.65 -16.33 -3.34
CA TRP A 187 12.08 -15.27 -4.28
C TRP A 187 11.76 -13.85 -3.80
N ILE A 188 11.08 -13.71 -2.65
CA ILE A 188 10.83 -12.45 -1.95
C ILE A 188 11.80 -12.36 -0.77
N VAL A 189 12.53 -11.27 -0.67
CA VAL A 189 13.42 -11.05 0.48
C VAL A 189 12.59 -10.62 1.68
N ASP A 190 12.53 -11.48 2.68
CA ASP A 190 11.82 -11.25 3.95
C ASP A 190 12.81 -11.27 5.11
N LEU A 191 13.13 -10.10 5.66
CA LEU A 191 14.15 -9.97 6.70
C LEU A 191 13.77 -8.93 7.76
N ASN A 192 14.07 -9.26 9.02
CA ASN A 192 13.98 -8.34 10.15
C ASN A 192 12.60 -7.67 10.33
N ASN A 193 11.54 -8.29 9.83
CA ASN A 193 10.21 -7.82 10.13
C ASN A 193 9.82 -8.23 11.56
N PHE A 194 9.13 -7.35 12.27
CA PHE A 194 8.63 -7.63 13.59
C PHE A 194 7.11 -7.74 13.58
N THR A 195 6.61 -8.93 13.93
CA THR A 195 5.17 -9.25 13.85
C THR A 195 4.62 -9.62 15.24
N PRO A 196 4.44 -8.63 16.12
CA PRO A 196 3.83 -8.85 17.43
C PRO A 196 2.34 -9.16 17.29
N GLN A 197 1.75 -9.72 18.35
CA GLN A 197 0.32 -9.98 18.40
C GLN A 197 -0.51 -8.68 18.38
N ASN A 198 0.02 -7.60 18.93
CA ASN A 198 -0.58 -6.27 18.96
C ASN A 198 0.54 -5.24 18.80
N VAL A 199 0.50 -4.49 17.69
CA VAL A 199 1.49 -3.45 17.39
C VAL A 199 1.36 -2.24 18.32
N GLU A 200 0.16 -1.91 18.77
CA GLU A 200 -0.07 -0.76 19.65
C GLU A 200 0.73 -0.82 20.96
N ASP A 201 1.05 -2.04 21.45
CA ASP A 201 1.86 -2.25 22.65
C ASP A 201 3.31 -1.77 22.51
N TYR A 202 3.75 -1.47 21.28
CA TYR A 202 5.11 -1.01 20.95
C TYR A 202 5.17 0.44 20.52
N LEU A 203 4.04 1.17 20.64
CA LEU A 203 3.91 2.57 20.26
C LEU A 203 3.63 3.43 21.50
N LEU A 204 4.18 4.64 21.53
CA LEU A 204 4.12 5.51 22.72
C LEU A 204 2.71 5.87 23.17
N ASN A 205 1.87 6.38 22.27
CA ASN A 205 0.49 6.74 22.61
C ASN A 205 -0.41 6.86 21.38
N VAL A 206 -0.99 5.73 20.98
CA VAL A 206 -1.86 5.64 19.79
C VAL A 206 -3.07 6.56 19.88
N ASN A 207 -3.61 6.74 21.11
CA ASN A 207 -4.79 7.57 21.34
C ASN A 207 -4.55 9.07 21.10
N GLU A 208 -3.30 9.50 21.15
CA GLU A 208 -2.89 10.87 20.86
C GLU A 208 -2.16 10.99 19.51
N ASN A 209 -2.28 9.98 18.66
CA ASN A 209 -1.58 9.88 17.39
C ASN A 209 -0.04 9.95 17.53
N ASP A 210 0.49 9.44 18.62
CA ASP A 210 1.92 9.30 18.81
C ASP A 210 2.36 7.87 18.49
N TYR A 211 2.71 7.65 17.24
CA TYR A 211 3.10 6.35 16.69
C TYR A 211 4.62 6.11 16.73
N ARG A 212 5.35 6.86 17.54
CA ARG A 212 6.78 6.59 17.75
C ARG A 212 6.95 5.28 18.51
N PRO A 213 7.94 4.46 18.18
CA PRO A 213 8.22 3.25 18.94
C PRO A 213 8.68 3.57 20.36
N ILE A 214 8.37 2.66 21.29
CA ILE A 214 8.82 2.71 22.68
C ILE A 214 10.31 2.35 22.76
#